data_bea73d719af1df9794eee2fb2f2a1d20
#
_entry.id   bea73d719af1df9794eee2fb2f2a1d20
#
_cell.length_a   1.000
_cell.length_b   1.000
_cell.length_c   1.000
_cell.angle_alpha   90.00
_cell.angle_beta   90.00
_cell.angle_gamma   90.00
#
_symmetry.space_group_name_H-M   'P 1'
#
loop_
_entity.id
_entity.type
_entity.pdbx_description
1 polymer ?
#
loop_
_entity_poly.entity_id
_entity_poly.type
_entity_poly.pdbx_seq_one_letter_code
_entity_poly.pdbx_strand_id
1 'polypeptide(L)'
;MLRKGMFLADRYEIIEQIGTGGMSDVYKAKCHKLNRYVAIKVMKSEFSEDKTFVSKFRAEAQSVAGFTHPNVVNVYDVGDENGVYYIVMELVEGITLKKYIEKRGKIPFKEAVSIAIQVANGLDAAHKHNIVHRDIKPQNIIISKEGKVKVTDFGIAKVASSSTINSSSTMGSVHYISPEQARGGYSDARSDIYSLGITIFEMLTGTVPFLSLIHI
;
A
#
# COMPACT_ATOMS: atom_id res chain seq x y z
N MET A 1 -14.03 -13.47 8.28
CA MET A 1 -14.01 -13.12 6.84
C MET A 1 -15.36 -12.52 6.47
N LEU A 2 -15.38 -11.30 5.93
CA LEU A 2 -16.63 -10.62 5.53
C LEU A 2 -17.20 -11.28 4.27
N ARG A 3 -18.53 -11.28 4.17
CA ARG A 3 -19.25 -11.85 3.02
C ARG A 3 -20.02 -10.76 2.29
N LYS A 4 -20.28 -10.97 1.01
CA LYS A 4 -21.15 -10.10 0.20
C LYS A 4 -22.49 -9.86 0.89
N GLY A 5 -22.93 -8.61 0.91
CA GLY A 5 -24.17 -8.17 1.55
C GLY A 5 -24.06 -7.88 3.06
N MET A 6 -22.92 -8.16 3.71
CA MET A 6 -22.70 -7.72 5.10
C MET A 6 -22.45 -6.22 5.15
N PHE A 7 -22.85 -5.60 6.27
CA PHE A 7 -22.65 -4.18 6.53
C PHE A 7 -21.56 -3.99 7.59
N LEU A 8 -20.78 -2.94 7.44
CA LEU A 8 -19.89 -2.37 8.45
C LEU A 8 -20.42 -0.98 8.82
N ALA A 9 -20.53 -0.71 10.12
CA ALA A 9 -21.04 0.55 10.70
C ALA A 9 -22.40 0.98 10.12
N ASP A 10 -23.30 0.04 9.78
CA ASP A 10 -24.60 0.29 9.14
C ASP A 10 -24.52 1.25 7.92
N ARG A 11 -23.35 1.32 7.30
CA ARG A 11 -23.03 2.31 6.26
C ARG A 11 -22.40 1.70 5.02
N TYR A 12 -21.54 0.71 5.19
CA TYR A 12 -20.73 0.16 4.12
C TYR A 12 -21.15 -1.27 3.81
N GLU A 13 -21.83 -1.47 2.70
CA GLU A 13 -22.23 -2.80 2.21
C GLU A 13 -21.07 -3.45 1.47
N ILE A 14 -20.64 -4.62 1.89
CA ILE A 14 -19.60 -5.41 1.23
C ILE A 14 -20.12 -5.99 -0.08
N ILE A 15 -19.43 -5.69 -1.17
CA ILE A 15 -19.79 -6.18 -2.53
C ILE A 15 -18.98 -7.41 -2.89
N GLU A 16 -17.63 -7.31 -2.81
CA GLU A 16 -16.70 -8.38 -3.17
C GLU A 16 -15.32 -8.16 -2.57
N GLN A 17 -14.56 -9.22 -2.41
CA GLN A 17 -13.14 -9.13 -2.05
C GLN A 17 -12.31 -8.84 -3.31
N ILE A 18 -11.49 -7.79 -3.27
CA ILE A 18 -10.66 -7.32 -4.39
C ILE A 18 -9.17 -7.54 -4.17
N GLY A 19 -8.76 -7.85 -2.94
CA GLY A 19 -7.36 -8.11 -2.61
C GLY A 19 -7.22 -8.89 -1.31
N THR A 20 -6.08 -9.59 -1.17
CA THR A 20 -5.67 -10.23 0.07
C THR A 20 -4.20 -9.95 0.32
N GLY A 21 -3.86 -9.63 1.57
CA GLY A 21 -2.50 -9.39 2.02
C GLY A 21 -2.14 -10.24 3.23
N GLY A 22 -0.93 -10.08 3.74
CA GLY A 22 -0.47 -10.80 4.93
C GLY A 22 -1.36 -10.55 6.15
N MET A 23 -1.59 -9.28 6.50
CA MET A 23 -2.32 -8.87 7.71
C MET A 23 -3.74 -8.37 7.47
N SER A 24 -4.15 -8.17 6.22
CA SER A 24 -5.45 -7.58 5.89
C SER A 24 -5.98 -8.07 4.55
N ASP A 25 -7.29 -8.04 4.42
CA ASP A 25 -8.00 -8.24 3.17
C ASP A 25 -8.63 -6.93 2.71
N VAL A 26 -8.76 -6.74 1.40
CA VAL A 26 -9.35 -5.53 0.82
C VAL A 26 -10.64 -5.89 0.10
N TYR A 27 -11.68 -5.15 0.42
CA TYR A 27 -13.03 -5.35 -0.14
C TYR A 27 -13.49 -4.10 -0.91
N LYS A 28 -14.18 -4.30 -2.01
CA LYS A 28 -15.04 -3.28 -2.62
C LYS A 28 -16.33 -3.20 -1.82
N ALA A 29 -16.73 -2.02 -1.44
CA ALA A 29 -17.98 -1.79 -0.70
C ALA A 29 -18.72 -0.58 -1.25
N LYS A 30 -20.03 -0.51 -0.98
CA LYS A 30 -20.87 0.64 -1.27
C LYS A 30 -21.15 1.42 0.01
N CYS A 31 -20.74 2.67 0.03
CA CYS A 31 -21.16 3.61 1.07
C CYS A 31 -22.57 4.13 0.76
N HIS A 32 -23.60 3.65 1.45
CA HIS A 32 -25.00 4.05 1.22
C HIS A 32 -25.26 5.53 1.57
N LYS A 33 -24.59 6.05 2.63
CA LYS A 33 -24.77 7.46 3.04
C LYS A 33 -24.29 8.46 2.00
N LEU A 34 -23.22 8.13 1.25
CA LEU A 34 -22.65 9.01 0.23
C LEU A 34 -22.88 8.49 -1.19
N ASN A 35 -23.61 7.40 -1.35
CA ASN A 35 -23.94 6.74 -2.62
C ASN A 35 -22.73 6.57 -3.56
N ARG A 36 -21.57 6.14 -3.00
CA ARG A 36 -20.35 5.88 -3.76
C ARG A 36 -19.72 4.54 -3.41
N TYR A 37 -18.90 4.01 -4.32
CA TYR A 37 -18.06 2.86 -4.04
C TYR A 37 -16.78 3.29 -3.33
N VAL A 38 -16.29 2.42 -2.43
CA VAL A 38 -15.07 2.60 -1.64
C VAL A 38 -14.30 1.30 -1.60
N ALA A 39 -13.01 1.35 -1.31
CA ALA A 39 -12.23 0.20 -0.89
C ALA A 39 -12.19 0.16 0.65
N ILE A 40 -12.33 -1.02 1.23
CA ILE A 40 -12.24 -1.21 2.68
C ILE A 40 -11.14 -2.23 2.95
N LYS A 41 -10.07 -1.80 3.59
CA LYS A 41 -9.00 -2.65 4.11
C LYS A 41 -9.39 -3.13 5.49
N VAL A 42 -9.52 -4.44 5.66
CA VAL A 42 -10.00 -5.07 6.90
C VAL A 42 -8.87 -5.91 7.48
N MET A 43 -8.55 -5.69 8.75
CA MET A 43 -7.57 -6.50 9.48
C MET A 43 -8.08 -7.94 9.62
N LYS A 44 -7.21 -8.92 9.41
CA LYS A 44 -7.55 -10.33 9.63
C LYS A 44 -7.69 -10.61 11.13
N SER A 45 -8.65 -11.47 11.47
CA SER A 45 -8.99 -11.79 12.86
C SER A 45 -7.81 -12.30 13.69
N GLU A 46 -6.88 -13.00 13.08
CA GLU A 46 -5.66 -13.51 13.75
C GLU A 46 -4.75 -12.40 14.32
N PHE A 47 -4.89 -11.15 13.84
CA PHE A 47 -4.12 -10.00 14.33
C PHE A 47 -4.94 -9.04 15.20
N SER A 48 -6.26 -9.25 15.32
CA SER A 48 -7.16 -8.32 16.01
C SER A 48 -7.00 -8.29 17.53
N GLU A 49 -6.43 -9.34 18.12
CA GLU A 49 -6.15 -9.41 19.56
C GLU A 49 -4.77 -8.83 19.93
N ASP A 50 -3.86 -8.66 18.97
CA ASP A 50 -2.56 -8.08 19.20
C ASP A 50 -2.60 -6.55 19.14
N LYS A 51 -2.51 -5.90 20.30
CA LYS A 51 -2.55 -4.44 20.44
C LYS A 51 -1.49 -3.73 19.60
N THR A 52 -0.35 -4.37 19.34
CA THR A 52 0.72 -3.79 18.52
C THR A 52 0.31 -3.72 17.06
N PHE A 53 -0.31 -4.79 16.53
CA PHE A 53 -0.82 -4.77 15.16
C PHE A 53 -1.98 -3.80 14.99
N VAL A 54 -2.93 -3.76 15.93
CA VAL A 54 -4.05 -2.81 15.93
C VAL A 54 -3.54 -1.37 15.95
N SER A 55 -2.57 -1.04 16.83
CA SER A 55 -1.98 0.30 16.89
C SER A 55 -1.31 0.70 15.58
N LYS A 56 -0.53 -0.20 14.98
CA LYS A 56 0.14 0.03 13.70
C LYS A 56 -0.87 0.24 12.55
N PHE A 57 -1.92 -0.57 12.52
CA PHE A 57 -2.96 -0.46 11.50
C PHE A 57 -3.70 0.89 11.57
N ARG A 58 -4.01 1.36 12.78
CA ARG A 58 -4.60 2.69 12.99
C ARG A 58 -3.63 3.82 12.64
N ALA A 59 -2.37 3.70 13.05
CA ALA A 59 -1.33 4.69 12.75
C ALA A 59 -1.08 4.85 11.25
N GLU A 60 -1.14 3.76 10.47
CA GLU A 60 -1.05 3.78 9.00
C GLU A 60 -2.12 4.71 8.41
N ALA A 61 -3.36 4.53 8.82
CA ALA A 61 -4.47 5.37 8.33
C ALA A 61 -4.37 6.82 8.82
N GLN A 62 -4.05 7.04 10.10
CA GLN A 62 -3.96 8.36 10.70
C GLN A 62 -2.87 9.23 10.06
N SER A 63 -1.77 8.63 9.63
CA SER A 63 -0.64 9.36 9.03
C SER A 63 -0.98 10.02 7.70
N VAL A 64 -1.90 9.45 6.95
CA VAL A 64 -2.37 9.99 5.66
C VAL A 64 -3.78 10.57 5.76
N ALA A 65 -4.39 10.56 6.95
CA ALA A 65 -5.68 11.19 7.18
C ALA A 65 -5.59 12.71 6.94
N GLY A 66 -6.44 13.23 6.06
CA GLY A 66 -6.42 14.65 5.69
C GLY A 66 -5.40 15.04 4.63
N PHE A 67 -4.48 14.14 4.24
CA PHE A 67 -3.59 14.36 3.11
C PHE A 67 -4.27 13.90 1.80
N THR A 68 -4.38 14.80 0.83
CA THR A 68 -5.01 14.53 -0.47
C THR A 68 -4.08 14.91 -1.60
N HIS A 69 -3.83 13.97 -2.52
CA HIS A 69 -3.04 14.22 -3.72
C HIS A 69 -3.53 13.32 -4.88
N PRO A 70 -3.52 13.78 -6.15
CA PRO A 70 -4.00 12.98 -7.28
C PRO A 70 -3.27 11.65 -7.46
N ASN A 71 -2.02 11.56 -7.04
CA ASN A 71 -1.20 10.33 -7.13
C ASN A 71 -1.10 9.54 -5.80
N VAL A 72 -1.97 9.82 -4.83
CA VAL A 72 -2.08 9.08 -3.57
C VAL A 72 -3.52 8.62 -3.37
N VAL A 73 -3.71 7.40 -2.87
CA VAL A 73 -5.03 6.89 -2.50
C VAL A 73 -5.51 7.60 -1.25
N ASN A 74 -6.68 8.24 -1.33
CA ASN A 74 -7.24 8.98 -0.20
C ASN A 74 -7.78 8.02 0.86
N VAL A 75 -7.49 8.27 2.13
CA VAL A 75 -8.15 7.63 3.27
C VAL A 75 -9.35 8.48 3.67
N TYR A 76 -10.51 7.86 3.79
CA TYR A 76 -11.77 8.53 4.08
C TYR A 76 -12.24 8.35 5.52
N ASP A 77 -11.97 7.18 6.11
CA ASP A 77 -12.47 6.82 7.43
C ASP A 77 -11.67 5.67 8.03
N VAL A 78 -11.71 5.55 9.35
CA VAL A 78 -11.12 4.44 10.13
C VAL A 78 -12.14 4.03 11.17
N GLY A 79 -12.39 2.74 11.30
CA GLY A 79 -13.35 2.25 12.27
C GLY A 79 -12.96 0.91 12.87
N ASP A 80 -13.70 0.60 13.93
CA ASP A 80 -13.76 -0.75 14.49
C ASP A 80 -15.20 -1.08 14.91
N GLU A 81 -15.59 -2.29 14.64
CA GLU A 81 -16.91 -2.80 14.97
C GLU A 81 -16.80 -4.29 15.33
N ASN A 82 -17.24 -4.65 16.55
CA ASN A 82 -17.20 -6.02 17.05
C ASN A 82 -15.83 -6.72 16.91
N GLY A 83 -14.73 -5.98 17.14
CA GLY A 83 -13.35 -6.48 17.00
C GLY A 83 -12.84 -6.54 15.55
N VAL A 84 -13.62 -6.08 14.58
CA VAL A 84 -13.23 -5.93 13.17
C VAL A 84 -12.67 -4.53 12.97
N TYR A 85 -11.36 -4.40 12.76
CA TYR A 85 -10.69 -3.13 12.46
C TYR A 85 -10.63 -2.91 10.95
N TYR A 86 -11.00 -1.72 10.49
CA TYR A 86 -11.04 -1.42 9.07
C TYR A 86 -10.63 0.02 8.73
N ILE A 87 -10.13 0.22 7.53
CA ILE A 87 -9.78 1.51 6.93
C ILE A 87 -10.60 1.66 5.65
N VAL A 88 -11.33 2.76 5.52
CA VAL A 88 -12.11 3.10 4.33
C VAL A 88 -11.30 4.04 3.46
N MET A 89 -11.12 3.69 2.20
CA MET A 89 -10.28 4.45 1.29
C MET A 89 -10.92 4.57 -0.12
N GLU A 90 -10.31 5.40 -0.93
CA GLU A 90 -10.63 5.55 -2.34
C GLU A 90 -10.56 4.21 -3.07
N LEU A 91 -11.62 3.87 -3.80
CA LEU A 91 -11.59 2.74 -4.73
C LEU A 91 -10.97 3.18 -6.05
N VAL A 92 -9.80 2.66 -6.36
CA VAL A 92 -9.15 2.87 -7.66
C VAL A 92 -9.46 1.68 -8.56
N GLU A 93 -10.25 1.90 -9.62
CA GLU A 93 -10.53 0.86 -10.61
C GLU A 93 -9.34 0.68 -11.55
N GLY A 94 -8.56 -0.37 -11.30
CA GLY A 94 -7.32 -0.61 -12.02
C GLY A 94 -6.62 -1.89 -11.59
N ILE A 95 -5.32 -1.96 -11.86
CA ILE A 95 -4.47 -3.08 -11.45
C ILE A 95 -3.21 -2.56 -10.75
N THR A 96 -2.59 -3.38 -9.92
CA THR A 96 -1.28 -3.03 -9.34
C THR A 96 -0.21 -2.98 -10.43
N LEU A 97 0.78 -2.11 -10.25
CA LEU A 97 1.95 -2.06 -11.13
C LEU A 97 2.66 -3.43 -11.20
N LYS A 98 2.64 -4.22 -10.10
CA LYS A 98 3.17 -5.58 -10.11
C LYS A 98 2.47 -6.46 -11.15
N LYS A 99 1.14 -6.53 -11.11
CA LYS A 99 0.35 -7.27 -12.11
C LYS A 99 0.54 -6.73 -13.52
N TYR A 100 0.77 -5.42 -13.65
CA TYR A 100 1.03 -4.80 -14.94
C TYR A 100 2.37 -5.25 -15.52
N ILE A 101 3.46 -5.24 -14.72
CA ILE A 101 4.78 -5.75 -15.12
C ILE A 101 4.68 -7.24 -15.49
N GLU A 102 4.04 -8.06 -14.66
CA GLU A 102 3.88 -9.50 -14.90
C GLU A 102 3.17 -9.80 -16.23
N LYS A 103 2.15 -9.00 -16.59
CA LYS A 103 1.44 -9.16 -17.86
C LYS A 103 2.24 -8.72 -19.08
N ARG A 104 3.10 -7.70 -18.94
CA ARG A 104 3.87 -7.09 -20.04
C ARG A 104 5.28 -7.66 -20.17
N GLY A 105 5.79 -8.32 -19.14
CA GLY A 105 7.19 -8.70 -18.97
C GLY A 105 8.07 -7.52 -18.63
N LYS A 106 8.07 -6.47 -19.44
CA LYS A 106 8.77 -5.19 -19.20
C LYS A 106 7.99 -4.04 -19.81
N ILE A 107 8.16 -2.85 -19.24
CA ILE A 107 7.44 -1.64 -19.63
C ILE A 107 8.33 -0.80 -20.56
N PRO A 108 7.81 -0.27 -21.69
CA PRO A 108 8.54 0.65 -22.55
C PRO A 108 9.04 1.87 -21.79
N PHE A 109 10.24 2.37 -22.12
CA PHE A 109 10.91 3.47 -21.41
C PHE A 109 10.02 4.70 -21.19
N LYS A 110 9.34 5.20 -22.23
CA LYS A 110 8.47 6.39 -22.12
C LYS A 110 7.33 6.17 -21.13
N GLU A 111 6.75 4.98 -21.13
CA GLU A 111 5.66 4.62 -20.22
C GLU A 111 6.17 4.46 -18.78
N ALA A 112 7.31 3.79 -18.59
CA ALA A 112 7.95 3.65 -17.27
C ALA A 112 8.29 5.02 -16.66
N VAL A 113 8.81 5.97 -17.45
CA VAL A 113 9.08 7.34 -17.02
C VAL A 113 7.78 8.06 -16.62
N SER A 114 6.70 7.93 -17.40
CA SER A 114 5.41 8.53 -17.08
C SER A 114 4.84 8.01 -15.76
N ILE A 115 4.96 6.70 -15.50
CA ILE A 115 4.55 6.08 -14.23
C ILE A 115 5.43 6.62 -13.09
N ALA A 116 6.76 6.61 -13.27
CA ALA A 116 7.71 7.07 -12.25
C ALA A 116 7.50 8.53 -11.85
N ILE A 117 7.22 9.43 -12.81
CA ILE A 117 6.89 10.83 -12.54
C ILE A 117 5.66 10.95 -11.65
N GLN A 118 4.59 10.19 -11.92
CA GLN A 118 3.38 10.23 -11.12
C GLN A 118 3.59 9.71 -9.70
N VAL A 119 4.37 8.63 -9.54
CA VAL A 119 4.76 8.12 -8.20
C VAL A 119 5.60 9.16 -7.46
N ALA A 120 6.61 9.73 -8.12
CA ALA A 120 7.48 10.75 -7.52
C ALA A 120 6.69 11.99 -7.07
N ASN A 121 5.71 12.44 -7.85
CA ASN A 121 4.83 13.56 -7.47
C ASN A 121 4.02 13.24 -6.20
N GLY A 122 3.50 12.01 -6.07
CA GLY A 122 2.80 11.57 -4.86
C GLY A 122 3.71 11.52 -3.65
N LEU A 123 4.94 11.01 -3.82
CA LEU A 123 5.96 10.95 -2.75
C LEU A 123 6.44 12.34 -2.34
N ASP A 124 6.77 13.23 -3.27
CA ASP A 124 7.18 14.61 -2.98
C ASP A 124 6.12 15.34 -2.16
N ALA A 125 4.86 15.21 -2.56
CA ALA A 125 3.75 15.82 -1.82
C ALA A 125 3.62 15.23 -0.40
N ALA A 126 3.78 13.92 -0.20
CA ALA A 126 3.78 13.28 1.12
C ALA A 126 4.99 13.73 1.96
N HIS A 127 6.19 13.74 1.38
CA HIS A 127 7.42 14.16 2.07
C HIS A 127 7.37 15.62 2.57
N LYS A 128 6.74 16.53 1.80
CA LYS A 128 6.49 17.92 2.23
C LYS A 128 5.58 18.02 3.47
N HIS A 129 4.80 16.98 3.74
CA HIS A 129 3.97 16.85 4.95
C HIS A 129 4.63 15.96 6.02
N ASN A 130 5.94 15.67 5.89
CA ASN A 130 6.70 14.77 6.77
C ASN A 130 6.15 13.33 6.81
N ILE A 131 5.46 12.90 5.76
CA ILE A 131 4.94 11.54 5.61
C ILE A 131 5.91 10.74 4.74
N VAL A 132 6.57 9.74 5.31
CA VAL A 132 7.46 8.82 4.59
C VAL A 132 6.73 7.49 4.38
N HIS A 133 6.75 6.96 3.16
CA HIS A 133 6.00 5.75 2.80
C HIS A 133 6.63 4.46 3.35
N ARG A 134 7.94 4.28 3.23
CA ARG A 134 8.76 3.16 3.77
C ARG A 134 8.48 1.77 3.18
N ASP A 135 7.56 1.63 2.24
CA ASP A 135 7.24 0.36 1.57
C ASP A 135 6.87 0.56 0.08
N ILE A 136 7.62 1.42 -0.62
CA ILE A 136 7.43 1.61 -2.06
C ILE A 136 7.83 0.34 -2.80
N LYS A 137 6.88 -0.18 -3.56
CA LYS A 137 7.03 -1.37 -4.40
C LYS A 137 5.88 -1.47 -5.40
N PRO A 138 6.00 -2.22 -6.49
CA PRO A 138 4.95 -2.32 -7.51
C PRO A 138 3.59 -2.82 -6.99
N GLN A 139 3.55 -3.58 -5.89
CA GLN A 139 2.30 -4.01 -5.27
C GLN A 139 1.49 -2.86 -4.66
N ASN A 140 2.19 -1.80 -4.20
CA ASN A 140 1.61 -0.64 -3.53
C ASN A 140 1.41 0.56 -4.49
N ILE A 141 1.44 0.32 -5.79
CA ILE A 141 1.20 1.30 -6.85
C ILE A 141 0.08 0.77 -7.73
N ILE A 142 -0.99 1.53 -7.89
CA ILE A 142 -2.15 1.15 -8.70
C ILE A 142 -2.18 2.02 -9.95
N ILE A 143 -2.38 1.39 -11.12
CA ILE A 143 -2.62 2.07 -12.40
C ILE A 143 -4.11 1.93 -12.70
N SER A 144 -4.81 3.06 -12.79
CA SER A 144 -6.23 3.08 -13.14
C SER A 144 -6.44 2.76 -14.62
N LYS A 145 -7.69 2.48 -15.00
CA LYS A 145 -8.07 2.24 -16.41
C LYS A 145 -7.76 3.43 -17.31
N GLU A 146 -7.77 4.65 -16.76
CA GLU A 146 -7.47 5.91 -17.46
C GLU A 146 -5.96 6.26 -17.47
N GLY A 147 -5.10 5.37 -16.95
CA GLY A 147 -3.64 5.58 -16.88
C GLY A 147 -3.18 6.49 -15.75
N LYS A 148 -4.05 6.81 -14.77
CA LYS A 148 -3.66 7.51 -13.56
C LYS A 148 -2.95 6.55 -12.61
N VAL A 149 -1.84 6.99 -12.03
CA VAL A 149 -1.06 6.21 -11.07
C VAL A 149 -1.30 6.75 -9.67
N LYS A 150 -1.58 5.85 -8.73
CA LYS A 150 -1.78 6.17 -7.32
C LYS A 150 -0.97 5.26 -6.41
N VAL A 151 -0.29 5.85 -5.44
CA VAL A 151 0.41 5.15 -4.36
C VAL A 151 -0.59 4.83 -3.25
N THR A 152 -0.52 3.62 -2.71
CA THR A 152 -1.37 3.13 -1.61
C THR A 152 -0.53 2.46 -0.53
N ASP A 153 -1.13 2.20 0.63
CA ASP A 153 -0.51 1.44 1.73
C ASP A 153 0.77 2.07 2.29
N PHE A 154 0.68 3.31 2.82
CA PHE A 154 1.78 3.99 3.49
C PHE A 154 2.25 3.19 4.72
N GLY A 155 3.45 2.58 4.61
CA GLY A 155 3.96 1.53 5.49
C GLY A 155 4.48 1.99 6.86
N ILE A 156 3.72 2.81 7.61
CA ILE A 156 4.12 3.27 8.96
C ILE A 156 4.29 2.10 9.93
N ALA A 157 3.63 0.98 9.68
CA ALA A 157 3.75 -0.23 10.47
C ALA A 157 5.17 -0.83 10.52
N LYS A 158 6.07 -0.46 9.59
CA LYS A 158 7.44 -1.02 9.53
C LYS A 158 8.46 -0.34 10.45
N VAL A 159 8.12 0.76 11.12
CA VAL A 159 9.08 1.56 11.93
C VAL A 159 9.51 0.90 13.24
N ALA A 160 8.82 -0.11 13.75
CA ALA A 160 8.98 -0.55 15.14
C ALA A 160 9.35 -2.01 15.35
N SER A 161 9.89 -2.73 14.37
CA SER A 161 10.27 -4.13 14.64
C SER A 161 11.58 -4.52 13.98
N SER A 162 12.68 -4.23 14.65
CA SER A 162 13.98 -4.89 14.46
C SER A 162 13.95 -6.42 14.68
N SER A 163 12.80 -6.98 15.09
CA SER A 163 12.65 -8.39 15.44
C SER A 163 11.78 -9.23 14.49
N THR A 164 11.26 -8.68 13.37
CA THR A 164 10.28 -9.41 12.53
C THR A 164 10.67 -9.52 11.06
N ILE A 165 11.94 -9.82 10.76
CA ILE A 165 12.36 -10.20 9.40
C ILE A 165 11.88 -11.62 9.03
N ASN A 166 11.32 -12.37 9.97
CA ASN A 166 10.99 -13.80 9.84
C ASN A 166 9.54 -14.12 9.48
N SER A 167 8.68 -13.16 9.12
CA SER A 167 7.33 -13.49 8.66
C SER A 167 7.27 -13.66 7.14
N SER A 168 6.58 -14.69 6.67
CA SER A 168 6.41 -15.02 5.24
C SER A 168 5.84 -13.88 4.38
N SER A 169 5.14 -12.91 4.98
CA SER A 169 4.66 -11.70 4.33
C SER A 169 5.77 -10.68 4.02
N THR A 170 6.95 -10.82 4.64
CA THR A 170 8.10 -9.92 4.47
C THR A 170 8.94 -10.32 3.25
N MET A 171 8.89 -11.58 2.80
CA MET A 171 9.74 -12.10 1.71
C MET A 171 9.64 -11.31 0.40
N GLY A 172 8.46 -10.81 0.03
CA GLY A 172 8.30 -10.02 -1.21
C GLY A 172 8.75 -8.57 -1.11
N SER A 173 8.92 -8.01 0.10
CA SER A 173 9.32 -6.61 0.30
C SER A 173 10.84 -6.42 0.39
N VAL A 174 11.60 -7.48 0.66
CA VAL A 174 13.06 -7.41 0.85
C VAL A 174 13.82 -6.90 -0.39
N HIS A 175 13.26 -7.10 -1.57
CA HIS A 175 13.90 -6.69 -2.83
C HIS A 175 13.91 -5.18 -3.06
N TYR A 176 13.06 -4.42 -2.37
CA TYR A 176 12.88 -2.96 -2.55
C TYR A 176 13.37 -2.15 -1.35
N ILE A 177 13.74 -2.83 -0.25
CA ILE A 177 14.14 -2.18 1.00
C ILE A 177 15.46 -1.43 0.81
N SER A 178 15.56 -0.23 1.36
CA SER A 178 16.80 0.54 1.28
C SER A 178 17.88 -0.02 2.23
N PRO A 179 19.18 0.24 1.97
CA PRO A 179 20.27 -0.28 2.80
C PRO A 179 20.15 0.12 4.27
N GLU A 180 19.75 1.36 4.57
CA GLU A 180 19.52 1.82 5.94
C GLU A 180 18.36 1.08 6.62
N GLN A 181 17.27 0.81 5.88
CA GLN A 181 16.16 0.01 6.42
C GLN A 181 16.57 -1.45 6.67
N ALA A 182 17.36 -2.04 5.76
CA ALA A 182 17.86 -3.41 5.91
C ALA A 182 18.73 -3.58 7.17
N ARG A 183 19.46 -2.53 7.55
CA ARG A 183 20.30 -2.48 8.76
C ARG A 183 19.54 -2.07 10.02
N GLY A 184 18.21 -1.87 9.95
CA GLY A 184 17.40 -1.40 11.09
C GLY A 184 17.64 0.07 11.44
N GLY A 185 18.21 0.85 10.53
CA GLY A 185 18.46 2.28 10.71
C GLY A 185 17.24 3.15 10.49
N TYR A 186 17.41 4.45 10.72
CA TYR A 186 16.36 5.45 10.50
C TYR A 186 16.07 5.60 9.01
N SER A 187 14.80 5.52 8.63
CA SER A 187 14.34 5.71 7.25
C SER A 187 13.66 7.06 7.09
N ASP A 188 14.06 7.79 6.06
CA ASP A 188 13.49 9.08 5.66
C ASP A 188 13.05 9.07 4.18
N ALA A 189 12.78 10.24 3.61
CA ALA A 189 12.39 10.41 2.21
C ALA A 189 13.34 9.72 1.20
N ARG A 190 14.64 9.63 1.52
CA ARG A 190 15.64 8.98 0.65
C ARG A 190 15.40 7.48 0.53
N SER A 191 14.88 6.83 1.58
CA SER A 191 14.52 5.42 1.53
C SER A 191 13.43 5.15 0.49
N ASP A 192 12.43 6.04 0.38
CA ASP A 192 11.38 5.93 -0.64
C ASP A 192 11.93 6.13 -2.06
N ILE A 193 12.87 7.08 -2.23
CA ILE A 193 13.53 7.33 -3.52
C ILE A 193 14.36 6.12 -3.96
N TYR A 194 15.08 5.47 -3.03
CA TYR A 194 15.79 4.23 -3.31
C TYR A 194 14.83 3.14 -3.80
N SER A 195 13.74 2.91 -3.06
CA SER A 195 12.73 1.90 -3.40
C SER A 195 12.03 2.20 -4.73
N LEU A 196 11.81 3.48 -5.06
CA LEU A 196 11.33 3.91 -6.38
C LEU A 196 12.36 3.57 -7.48
N GLY A 197 13.66 3.77 -7.23
CA GLY A 197 14.73 3.37 -8.16
C GLY A 197 14.70 1.87 -8.48
N ILE A 198 14.55 1.02 -7.46
CA ILE A 198 14.37 -0.44 -7.64
C ILE A 198 13.10 -0.76 -8.43
N THR A 199 12.00 -0.05 -8.16
CA THR A 199 10.74 -0.21 -8.89
C THR A 199 10.89 0.17 -10.38
N ILE A 200 11.62 1.25 -10.67
CA ILE A 200 11.93 1.68 -12.06
C ILE A 200 12.77 0.61 -12.77
N PHE A 201 13.78 0.08 -12.09
CA PHE A 201 14.59 -1.01 -12.64
C PHE A 201 13.72 -2.21 -13.03
N GLU A 202 12.81 -2.64 -12.13
CA GLU A 202 11.91 -3.76 -12.43
C GLU A 202 10.93 -3.43 -13.57
N MET A 203 10.42 -2.21 -13.66
CA MET A 203 9.59 -1.80 -14.82
C MET A 203 10.32 -1.97 -16.15
N LEU A 204 11.59 -1.60 -16.21
CA LEU A 204 12.38 -1.60 -17.45
C LEU A 204 12.92 -2.98 -17.82
N THR A 205 13.21 -3.83 -16.85
CA THR A 205 13.87 -5.13 -17.05
C THR A 205 12.94 -6.32 -16.89
N GLY A 206 11.83 -6.16 -16.14
CA GLY A 206 10.92 -7.23 -15.75
C GLY A 206 11.38 -8.02 -14.51
N THR A 207 12.55 -7.68 -13.95
CA THR A 207 13.14 -8.38 -12.79
C THR A 207 13.68 -7.38 -11.77
N VAL A 208 13.78 -7.80 -10.51
CA VAL A 208 14.43 -6.99 -9.47
C VAL A 208 15.96 -7.10 -9.56
N PRO A 209 16.74 -6.03 -9.22
CA PRO A 209 18.19 -6.04 -9.29
C PRO A 209 18.85 -6.90 -8.21
N PHE A 210 18.20 -7.04 -7.05
CA PHE A 210 18.71 -7.78 -5.90
C PHE A 210 17.76 -8.88 -5.48
N LEU A 211 18.23 -10.12 -5.39
CA LEU A 211 17.42 -11.29 -5.05
C LEU A 211 17.40 -11.57 -3.53
N SER A 212 18.32 -10.98 -2.77
CA SER A 212 18.39 -11.15 -1.32
C SER A 212 19.09 -9.97 -0.63
N LEU A 213 18.91 -9.87 0.70
CA LEU A 213 19.52 -8.82 1.53
C LEU A 213 21.07 -8.84 1.52
N ILE A 214 21.69 -9.95 1.20
CA ILE A 214 23.18 -10.02 1.13
C ILE A 214 23.75 -9.23 -0.06
N HIS A 215 22.91 -8.79 -0.98
CA HIS A 215 23.32 -7.97 -2.14
C HIS A 215 23.07 -6.47 -1.92
N ILE A 216 22.48 -6.07 -0.80
CA ILE A 216 22.18 -4.70 -0.40
C ILE A 216 23.14 -4.27 0.72
#